data_418a3a036e04641a61a9a03a14948147
#
_entry.id   418a3a036e04641a61a9a03a14948147
#
_cell.length_a   1.000
_cell.length_b   1.000
_cell.length_c   1.000
_cell.angle_alpha   90.00
_cell.angle_beta   90.00
_cell.angle_gamma   90.00
#
_symmetry.space_group_name_H-M   'P 1'
#
loop_
_entity.id
_entity.type
_entity.pdbx_description
1 polymer ?
#
loop_
_entity_poly.entity_id
_entity_poly.type
_entity_poly.pdbx_seq_one_letter_code
_entity_poly.pdbx_strand_id
1 'polypeptide(L)'
;AAAAAIAEATGTATVPTGMKAGTYQAGYRGYTSEVVTAVTVDAEKILKVEILSQGETVGIGSYALAQMPADFVKYQTVNVDTVAGATATSMAIKSGVIDALRQAGADLDDFSAAPPAPTPKDVTLEADVVIIGAGPAGLTAGVNAMENGASSVIVVEKMDLPGGNTIRSSGAWNVAGHPEQVANNSKRASVEDFIATTMEGGHFTNDEALVRYMIEKSAFITDWMRSIGFDAKFGEGYTGCSVPGVARGLIIGLQEKLEARGGKLMLATKATQITTDTAGAANGIVCTGADGGTVTVKAKAVVVATGGYGYNLEMCVALDPSL
;
A
#
# COMPACT_ATOMS: atom_id res chain seq x y z
N ALA A 1 -10.67 6.08 -46.10
CA ALA A 1 -10.69 6.50 -47.51
C ALA A 1 -12.11 6.45 -48.11
N ALA A 2 -12.89 5.36 -47.86
CA ALA A 2 -14.26 5.26 -48.39
C ALA A 2 -15.25 6.25 -47.74
N ALA A 3 -15.15 6.47 -46.42
CA ALA A 3 -15.99 7.43 -45.70
C ALA A 3 -15.72 8.89 -46.13
N ALA A 4 -14.45 9.26 -46.36
CA ALA A 4 -14.08 10.56 -46.85
C ALA A 4 -14.60 10.82 -48.27
N ALA A 5 -14.53 9.79 -49.14
CA ALA A 5 -15.07 9.92 -50.52
C ALA A 5 -16.61 10.04 -50.55
N ILE A 6 -17.33 9.45 -49.59
CA ILE A 6 -18.79 9.58 -49.48
C ILE A 6 -19.17 10.98 -48.95
N ALA A 7 -18.39 11.53 -48.00
CA ALA A 7 -18.61 12.88 -47.46
C ALA A 7 -18.44 13.99 -48.54
N GLU A 8 -17.42 13.84 -49.44
CA GLU A 8 -17.19 14.75 -50.53
C GLU A 8 -18.29 14.71 -51.59
N ALA A 9 -18.93 13.54 -51.81
CA ALA A 9 -20.00 13.34 -52.79
C ALA A 9 -21.38 13.83 -52.32
N THR A 10 -21.60 13.99 -51.00
CA THR A 10 -22.93 14.32 -50.44
C THR A 10 -23.05 15.74 -49.92
N GLY A 11 -21.98 16.54 -49.93
CA GLY A 11 -22.00 17.94 -49.45
C GLY A 11 -22.42 18.09 -47.97
N THR A 12 -22.32 17.03 -47.17
CA THR A 12 -22.59 17.08 -45.74
C THR A 12 -21.43 17.80 -45.04
N ALA A 13 -21.74 18.88 -44.32
CA ALA A 13 -20.79 19.56 -43.48
C ALA A 13 -20.10 18.54 -42.57
N THR A 14 -18.76 18.55 -42.58
CA THR A 14 -17.97 17.76 -41.60
C THR A 14 -18.40 18.15 -40.20
N VAL A 15 -18.99 17.22 -39.47
CA VAL A 15 -19.26 17.41 -38.02
C VAL A 15 -17.91 17.64 -37.37
N PRO A 16 -17.73 18.69 -36.56
CA PRO A 16 -16.49 18.89 -35.84
C PRO A 16 -16.21 17.63 -35.00
N THR A 17 -15.07 17.00 -35.22
CA THR A 17 -14.66 15.77 -34.53
C THR A 17 -14.02 16.06 -33.17
N GLY A 18 -14.28 17.22 -32.57
CA GLY A 18 -13.73 17.61 -31.29
C GLY A 18 -14.75 17.51 -30.15
N MET A 19 -14.24 17.26 -28.93
CA MET A 19 -15.03 17.36 -27.72
C MET A 19 -15.59 18.78 -27.53
N LYS A 20 -16.78 18.87 -26.92
CA LYS A 20 -17.28 20.15 -26.43
C LYS A 20 -16.53 20.54 -25.16
N ALA A 21 -15.79 21.65 -25.21
CA ALA A 21 -15.04 22.16 -24.06
C ALA A 21 -15.96 22.41 -22.85
N GLY A 22 -15.56 21.98 -21.67
CA GLY A 22 -16.35 22.10 -20.44
C GLY A 22 -15.87 21.17 -19.33
N THR A 23 -16.60 21.17 -18.22
CA THR A 23 -16.40 20.23 -17.12
C THR A 23 -17.61 19.33 -17.00
N TYR A 24 -17.40 18.04 -17.02
CA TYR A 24 -18.40 17.00 -16.99
C TYR A 24 -18.20 16.11 -15.76
N GLN A 25 -19.29 15.60 -15.19
CA GLN A 25 -19.24 14.85 -13.94
C GLN A 25 -19.95 13.52 -14.07
N ALA A 26 -19.43 12.50 -13.41
CA ALA A 26 -20.08 11.23 -13.26
C ALA A 26 -19.73 10.59 -11.92
N GLY A 27 -20.69 9.87 -11.32
CA GLY A 27 -20.52 9.14 -10.07
C GLY A 27 -20.64 7.65 -10.29
N TYR A 28 -19.70 6.89 -9.72
CA TYR A 28 -19.71 5.43 -9.77
C TYR A 28 -19.42 4.82 -8.42
N ARG A 29 -20.04 3.67 -8.15
CA ARG A 29 -19.83 2.93 -6.91
C ARG A 29 -18.39 2.44 -6.82
N GLY A 30 -17.64 2.95 -5.82
CA GLY A 30 -16.37 2.40 -5.38
C GLY A 30 -16.54 1.22 -4.43
N TYR A 31 -15.60 1.05 -3.51
CA TYR A 31 -15.67 -0.02 -2.52
C TYR A 31 -16.66 0.31 -1.38
N THR A 32 -16.51 1.46 -0.75
CA THR A 32 -17.34 1.88 0.40
C THR A 32 -18.41 2.90 0.01
N SER A 33 -18.14 3.77 -0.95
CA SER A 33 -19.02 4.86 -1.31
C SER A 33 -19.11 5.06 -2.83
N GLU A 34 -19.92 6.01 -3.25
CA GLU A 34 -19.85 6.58 -4.57
C GLU A 34 -18.63 7.49 -4.68
N VAL A 35 -17.90 7.37 -5.79
CA VAL A 35 -16.79 8.27 -6.16
C VAL A 35 -17.29 9.15 -7.29
N VAL A 36 -17.40 10.46 -7.05
CA VAL A 36 -17.82 11.44 -8.05
C VAL A 36 -16.58 12.07 -8.66
N THR A 37 -16.42 11.84 -9.95
CA THR A 37 -15.28 12.34 -10.74
C THR A 37 -15.73 13.48 -11.65
N ALA A 38 -14.98 14.58 -11.69
CA ALA A 38 -15.14 15.68 -12.64
C ALA A 38 -13.96 15.70 -13.60
N VAL A 39 -14.27 15.84 -14.89
CA VAL A 39 -13.26 15.91 -15.96
C VAL A 39 -13.47 17.21 -16.75
N THR A 40 -12.43 18.03 -16.79
CA THR A 40 -12.40 19.23 -17.61
C THR A 40 -11.66 18.94 -18.92
N VAL A 41 -12.27 19.26 -20.03
CA VAL A 41 -11.72 19.04 -21.38
C VAL A 41 -11.77 20.31 -22.21
N ASP A 42 -10.87 20.42 -23.18
CA ASP A 42 -11.02 21.28 -24.34
C ASP A 42 -11.50 20.46 -25.56
N ALA A 43 -11.28 20.95 -26.76
CA ALA A 43 -11.72 20.25 -27.98
C ALA A 43 -10.94 18.95 -28.25
N GLU A 44 -9.76 18.76 -27.65
CA GLU A 44 -8.81 17.68 -28.02
C GLU A 44 -8.28 16.90 -26.82
N LYS A 45 -8.28 17.50 -25.62
CA LYS A 45 -7.51 16.99 -24.47
C LYS A 45 -8.28 16.97 -23.16
N ILE A 46 -7.88 16.05 -22.30
CA ILE A 46 -8.20 16.07 -20.88
C ILE A 46 -7.28 17.09 -20.21
N LEU A 47 -7.86 18.17 -19.68
CA LEU A 47 -7.12 19.23 -19.00
C LEU A 47 -6.98 18.98 -17.51
N LYS A 48 -8.01 18.39 -16.88
CA LYS A 48 -8.07 18.15 -15.44
C LYS A 48 -9.00 17.00 -15.11
N VAL A 49 -8.63 16.22 -14.08
CA VAL A 49 -9.48 15.23 -13.45
C VAL A 49 -9.48 15.50 -11.95
N GLU A 50 -10.65 15.59 -11.33
CA GLU A 50 -10.86 15.88 -9.92
C GLU A 50 -11.83 14.90 -9.30
N ILE A 51 -11.59 14.55 -8.05
CA ILE A 51 -12.53 13.80 -7.23
C ILE A 51 -13.32 14.80 -6.38
N LEU A 52 -14.61 14.96 -6.68
CA LEU A 52 -15.49 15.93 -6.00
C LEU A 52 -16.04 15.40 -4.69
N SER A 53 -16.36 14.11 -4.65
CA SER A 53 -16.93 13.43 -3.49
C SER A 53 -16.50 11.98 -3.44
N GLN A 54 -16.21 11.51 -2.24
CA GLN A 54 -15.87 10.12 -1.99
C GLN A 54 -15.93 9.82 -0.47
N GLY A 55 -16.12 8.57 -0.12
CA GLY A 55 -16.03 8.04 1.24
C GLY A 55 -15.28 6.71 1.22
N GLU A 56 -14.24 6.65 0.41
CA GLU A 56 -13.44 5.44 0.21
C GLU A 56 -12.51 5.16 1.39
N THR A 57 -12.06 3.95 1.45
CA THR A 57 -11.21 3.47 2.53
C THR A 57 -9.86 4.19 2.55
N VAL A 58 -9.61 4.97 3.60
CA VAL A 58 -8.31 5.61 3.84
C VAL A 58 -7.21 4.54 3.92
N GLY A 59 -6.07 4.77 3.29
CA GLY A 59 -4.93 3.83 3.24
C GLY A 59 -5.10 2.69 2.21
N ILE A 60 -6.21 2.66 1.48
CA ILE A 60 -6.41 1.76 0.33
C ILE A 60 -6.95 2.57 -0.84
N GLY A 61 -8.22 2.93 -0.84
CA GLY A 61 -8.84 3.74 -1.89
C GLY A 61 -8.19 5.11 -2.06
N SER A 62 -7.71 5.71 -0.97
CA SER A 62 -7.02 7.00 -0.99
C SER A 62 -5.80 7.04 -1.91
N TYR A 63 -5.10 5.93 -2.12
CA TYR A 63 -3.98 5.88 -3.08
C TYR A 63 -4.47 6.01 -4.53
N ALA A 64 -5.54 5.30 -4.90
CA ALA A 64 -6.14 5.44 -6.22
C ALA A 64 -6.67 6.87 -6.46
N LEU A 65 -7.33 7.45 -5.45
CA LEU A 65 -7.84 8.81 -5.50
C LEU A 65 -6.72 9.86 -5.67
N ALA A 66 -5.54 9.61 -5.11
CA ALA A 66 -4.40 10.53 -5.19
C ALA A 66 -3.60 10.40 -6.50
N GLN A 67 -3.42 9.18 -7.01
CA GLN A 67 -2.53 8.89 -8.13
C GLN A 67 -3.24 8.98 -9.49
N MET A 68 -4.38 8.29 -9.65
CA MET A 68 -5.02 8.11 -10.95
C MET A 68 -5.46 9.41 -11.64
N PRO A 69 -5.99 10.44 -10.96
CA PRO A 69 -6.40 11.67 -11.63
C PRO A 69 -5.29 12.33 -12.46
N ALA A 70 -4.06 12.34 -11.94
CA ALA A 70 -2.92 12.91 -12.65
C ALA A 70 -2.51 12.07 -13.87
N ASP A 71 -2.66 10.75 -13.81
CA ASP A 71 -2.28 9.86 -14.89
C ASP A 71 -3.20 9.97 -16.10
N PHE A 72 -4.51 10.17 -15.92
CA PHE A 72 -5.43 10.46 -17.04
C PHE A 72 -5.03 11.70 -17.80
N VAL A 73 -4.65 12.76 -17.09
CA VAL A 73 -4.20 14.02 -17.71
C VAL A 73 -2.84 13.85 -18.38
N LYS A 74 -1.92 13.17 -17.71
CA LYS A 74 -0.55 12.97 -18.19
C LYS A 74 -0.49 12.14 -19.47
N TYR A 75 -1.25 11.05 -19.49
CA TYR A 75 -1.18 10.08 -20.59
C TYR A 75 -2.28 10.25 -21.64
N GLN A 76 -3.25 11.13 -21.39
CA GLN A 76 -4.38 11.36 -22.30
C GLN A 76 -5.08 10.06 -22.69
N THR A 77 -5.38 9.19 -21.71
CA THR A 77 -5.97 7.87 -21.96
C THR A 77 -6.88 7.43 -20.82
N VAL A 78 -7.88 6.62 -21.15
CA VAL A 78 -8.71 5.90 -20.17
C VAL A 78 -8.10 4.55 -19.73
N ASN A 79 -6.99 4.13 -20.37
CA ASN A 79 -6.29 2.88 -20.05
C ASN A 79 -5.23 3.04 -18.95
N VAL A 80 -5.47 3.95 -18.03
CA VAL A 80 -4.67 4.07 -16.80
C VAL A 80 -4.79 2.78 -15.97
N ASP A 81 -3.68 2.29 -15.43
CA ASP A 81 -3.66 1.10 -14.59
C ASP A 81 -4.42 1.31 -13.28
N THR A 82 -4.98 0.24 -12.77
CA THR A 82 -5.62 0.24 -11.44
C THR A 82 -4.57 0.11 -10.35
N VAL A 83 -4.76 0.81 -9.24
CA VAL A 83 -3.91 0.65 -8.05
C VAL A 83 -4.19 -0.71 -7.41
N ALA A 84 -3.17 -1.54 -7.31
CA ALA A 84 -3.28 -2.88 -6.75
C ALA A 84 -3.78 -2.82 -5.30
N GLY A 85 -4.84 -3.60 -5.01
CA GLY A 85 -5.53 -3.58 -3.72
C GLY A 85 -6.66 -2.56 -3.59
N ALA A 86 -6.73 -1.54 -4.48
CA ALA A 86 -7.79 -0.53 -4.54
C ALA A 86 -8.64 -0.65 -5.82
N THR A 87 -8.82 -1.85 -6.34
CA THR A 87 -9.45 -2.11 -7.66
C THR A 87 -10.84 -1.50 -7.80
N ALA A 88 -11.71 -1.64 -6.79
CA ALA A 88 -13.07 -1.10 -6.86
C ALA A 88 -13.08 0.43 -6.97
N THR A 89 -12.27 1.12 -6.15
CA THR A 89 -12.10 2.58 -6.23
C THR A 89 -11.51 3.00 -7.57
N SER A 90 -10.48 2.31 -8.03
CA SER A 90 -9.84 2.56 -9.32
C SER A 90 -10.82 2.44 -10.49
N MET A 91 -11.65 1.39 -10.49
CA MET A 91 -12.68 1.18 -11.51
C MET A 91 -13.77 2.25 -11.47
N ALA A 92 -14.16 2.73 -10.27
CA ALA A 92 -15.11 3.83 -10.13
C ALA A 92 -14.57 5.12 -10.76
N ILE A 93 -13.30 5.46 -10.50
CA ILE A 93 -12.64 6.63 -11.12
C ILE A 93 -12.59 6.47 -12.63
N LYS A 94 -12.11 5.33 -13.15
CA LYS A 94 -12.07 5.06 -14.61
C LYS A 94 -13.43 5.21 -15.25
N SER A 95 -14.46 4.62 -14.67
CA SER A 95 -15.83 4.70 -15.20
C SER A 95 -16.32 6.14 -15.21
N GLY A 96 -16.02 6.91 -14.17
CA GLY A 96 -16.35 8.33 -14.07
C GLY A 96 -15.68 9.16 -15.17
N VAL A 97 -14.38 8.92 -15.44
CA VAL A 97 -13.65 9.59 -16.52
C VAL A 97 -14.22 9.22 -17.89
N ILE A 98 -14.47 7.93 -18.15
CA ILE A 98 -15.04 7.45 -19.41
C ILE A 98 -16.42 8.10 -19.68
N ASP A 99 -17.27 8.15 -18.67
CA ASP A 99 -18.61 8.72 -18.83
C ASP A 99 -18.58 10.23 -19.02
N ALA A 100 -17.72 10.93 -18.30
CA ALA A 100 -17.51 12.37 -18.48
C ALA A 100 -16.99 12.71 -19.91
N LEU A 101 -16.07 11.91 -20.46
CA LEU A 101 -15.61 12.05 -21.85
C LEU A 101 -16.75 11.81 -22.86
N ARG A 102 -17.59 10.81 -22.64
CA ARG A 102 -18.79 10.57 -23.48
C ARG A 102 -19.75 11.76 -23.45
N GLN A 103 -19.98 12.36 -22.28
CA GLN A 103 -20.82 13.56 -22.15
C GLN A 103 -20.24 14.74 -22.93
N ALA A 104 -18.91 14.85 -23.01
CA ALA A 104 -18.21 15.84 -23.82
C ALA A 104 -18.27 15.56 -25.33
N GLY A 105 -18.75 14.39 -25.74
CA GLY A 105 -18.81 13.96 -27.14
C GLY A 105 -17.49 13.37 -27.66
N ALA A 106 -16.62 12.90 -26.75
CA ALA A 106 -15.36 12.26 -27.14
C ALA A 106 -15.58 10.95 -27.90
N ASP A 107 -14.79 10.71 -28.93
CA ASP A 107 -14.54 9.36 -29.41
C ASP A 107 -13.56 8.68 -28.45
N LEU A 108 -14.00 7.61 -27.79
CA LEU A 108 -13.17 6.92 -26.80
C LEU A 108 -11.97 6.20 -27.42
N ASP A 109 -11.98 5.94 -28.71
CA ASP A 109 -10.84 5.34 -29.42
C ASP A 109 -9.63 6.28 -29.40
N ASP A 110 -9.85 7.59 -29.41
CA ASP A 110 -8.79 8.61 -29.30
C ASP A 110 -8.10 8.58 -27.92
N PHE A 111 -8.78 8.05 -26.90
CA PHE A 111 -8.31 7.93 -25.51
C PHE A 111 -8.06 6.47 -25.10
N SER A 112 -7.91 5.55 -26.05
CA SER A 112 -7.77 4.12 -25.78
C SER A 112 -6.32 3.60 -25.76
N ALA A 113 -5.35 4.45 -26.15
CA ALA A 113 -3.94 4.05 -26.19
C ALA A 113 -3.44 3.66 -24.81
N ALA A 114 -2.66 2.57 -24.72
CA ALA A 114 -1.99 2.24 -23.46
C ALA A 114 -0.97 3.32 -23.10
N PRO A 115 -0.81 3.67 -21.81
CA PRO A 115 0.27 4.53 -21.37
C PRO A 115 1.62 4.00 -21.89
N PRO A 116 2.56 4.89 -22.27
CA PRO A 116 3.88 4.44 -22.65
C PRO A 116 4.53 3.70 -21.47
N ALA A 117 5.21 2.60 -21.75
CA ALA A 117 5.96 1.91 -20.71
C ALA A 117 6.96 2.89 -20.05
N PRO A 118 7.07 2.87 -18.72
CA PRO A 118 8.03 3.72 -18.05
C PRO A 118 9.45 3.41 -18.54
N THR A 119 10.28 4.43 -18.67
CA THR A 119 11.69 4.24 -19.02
C THR A 119 12.45 3.85 -17.76
N PRO A 120 13.04 2.64 -17.73
CA PRO A 120 13.81 2.18 -16.58
C PRO A 120 14.95 3.15 -16.24
N LYS A 121 15.09 3.46 -14.95
CA LYS A 121 16.15 4.33 -14.45
C LYS A 121 16.84 3.69 -13.26
N ASP A 122 18.11 3.42 -13.41
CA ASP A 122 18.93 2.89 -12.32
C ASP A 122 19.23 3.98 -11.29
N VAL A 123 19.05 3.65 -10.02
CA VAL A 123 19.25 4.57 -8.90
C VAL A 123 20.07 3.88 -7.82
N THR A 124 21.06 4.58 -7.28
CA THR A 124 21.80 4.15 -6.09
C THR A 124 21.50 5.09 -4.93
N LEU A 125 21.10 4.52 -3.80
CA LEU A 125 20.76 5.21 -2.57
C LEU A 125 21.65 4.70 -1.43
N GLU A 126 21.76 5.48 -0.37
CA GLU A 126 22.47 5.11 0.85
C GLU A 126 21.56 5.33 2.07
N ALA A 127 21.66 4.45 3.07
CA ALA A 127 20.92 4.55 4.32
C ALA A 127 21.73 3.93 5.48
N ASP A 128 21.37 4.29 6.71
CA ASP A 128 21.88 3.57 7.88
C ASP A 128 21.21 2.18 7.97
N VAL A 129 19.89 2.16 7.74
CA VAL A 129 19.11 0.92 7.77
C VAL A 129 18.23 0.84 6.54
N VAL A 130 18.28 -0.29 5.84
CA VAL A 130 17.30 -0.63 4.81
C VAL A 130 16.42 -1.78 5.29
N ILE A 131 15.12 -1.66 5.03
CA ILE A 131 14.09 -2.59 5.50
C ILE A 131 13.32 -3.13 4.30
N ILE A 132 13.21 -4.45 4.20
CA ILE A 132 12.50 -5.14 3.13
C ILE A 132 11.11 -5.51 3.63
N GLY A 133 10.08 -4.83 3.12
CA GLY A 133 8.67 -5.03 3.45
C GLY A 133 8.09 -3.93 4.33
N ALA A 134 7.01 -3.30 3.88
CA ALA A 134 6.27 -2.26 4.59
C ALA A 134 5.01 -2.80 5.29
N GLY A 135 5.07 -4.03 5.78
CA GLY A 135 4.12 -4.54 6.77
C GLY A 135 4.33 -3.90 8.15
N PRO A 136 3.54 -4.27 9.17
CA PRO A 136 3.66 -3.69 10.51
C PRO A 136 5.06 -3.90 11.10
N ALA A 137 5.68 -5.06 10.87
CA ALA A 137 7.03 -5.35 11.36
C ALA A 137 8.07 -4.39 10.76
N GLY A 138 8.04 -4.19 9.44
CA GLY A 138 9.01 -3.31 8.78
C GLY A 138 8.80 -1.84 9.12
N LEU A 139 7.56 -1.36 9.12
CA LEU A 139 7.26 0.02 9.50
C LEU A 139 7.61 0.30 10.97
N THR A 140 7.30 -0.63 11.88
CA THR A 140 7.68 -0.53 13.29
C THR A 140 9.20 -0.53 13.46
N ALA A 141 9.92 -1.41 12.76
CA ALA A 141 11.37 -1.44 12.77
C ALA A 141 11.96 -0.12 12.27
N GLY A 142 11.36 0.47 11.21
CA GLY A 142 11.80 1.75 10.66
C GLY A 142 11.62 2.91 11.64
N VAL A 143 10.45 3.03 12.25
CA VAL A 143 10.19 4.06 13.27
C VAL A 143 11.13 3.88 14.47
N ASN A 144 11.27 2.65 14.96
CA ASN A 144 12.15 2.36 16.10
C ASN A 144 13.62 2.62 15.79
N ALA A 145 14.11 2.29 14.60
CA ALA A 145 15.48 2.58 14.19
C ALA A 145 15.74 4.10 14.20
N MET A 146 14.82 4.91 13.68
CA MET A 146 14.94 6.37 13.71
C MET A 146 14.95 6.92 15.14
N GLU A 147 14.12 6.39 16.04
CA GLU A 147 14.08 6.79 17.44
C GLU A 147 15.37 6.43 18.20
N ASN A 148 16.03 5.37 17.77
CA ASN A 148 17.29 4.92 18.37
C ASN A 148 18.55 5.42 17.63
N GLY A 149 18.41 6.49 16.85
CA GLY A 149 19.54 7.26 16.32
C GLY A 149 20.00 6.89 14.91
N ALA A 150 19.26 6.07 14.16
CA ALA A 150 19.50 5.95 12.73
C ALA A 150 19.22 7.30 12.05
N SER A 151 20.17 7.83 11.29
CA SER A 151 20.02 9.11 10.60
C SER A 151 19.24 8.99 9.31
N SER A 152 19.17 7.80 8.75
CA SER A 152 18.44 7.50 7.51
C SER A 152 17.92 6.06 7.49
N VAL A 153 16.64 5.92 7.18
CA VAL A 153 15.96 4.63 7.03
C VAL A 153 15.21 4.62 5.70
N ILE A 154 15.41 3.55 4.93
CA ILE A 154 14.65 3.29 3.70
C ILE A 154 13.89 1.99 3.87
N VAL A 155 12.56 2.04 3.71
CA VAL A 155 11.69 0.87 3.66
C VAL A 155 11.28 0.64 2.21
N VAL A 156 11.51 -0.56 1.67
CA VAL A 156 11.07 -0.94 0.33
C VAL A 156 9.91 -1.91 0.41
N GLU A 157 8.90 -1.72 -0.45
CA GLU A 157 7.71 -2.57 -0.52
C GLU A 157 7.43 -2.92 -1.98
N LYS A 158 7.22 -4.21 -2.26
CA LYS A 158 6.96 -4.69 -3.62
C LYS A 158 5.59 -4.30 -4.18
N MET A 159 4.63 -4.05 -3.29
CA MET A 159 3.26 -3.67 -3.65
C MET A 159 3.14 -2.15 -3.77
N ASP A 160 2.07 -1.71 -4.42
CA ASP A 160 1.73 -0.29 -4.55
C ASP A 160 1.17 0.31 -3.26
N LEU A 161 0.93 -0.52 -2.25
CA LEU A 161 0.38 -0.15 -0.95
C LEU A 161 1.20 -0.77 0.18
N PRO A 162 1.44 -0.05 1.29
CA PRO A 162 2.02 -0.62 2.50
C PRO A 162 0.99 -1.46 3.27
N GLY A 163 1.46 -2.23 4.25
CA GLY A 163 0.63 -2.90 5.26
C GLY A 163 0.59 -4.41 5.20
N GLY A 164 1.01 -5.00 4.08
CA GLY A 164 1.03 -6.46 3.91
C GLY A 164 -0.34 -7.09 4.23
N ASN A 165 -0.34 -8.22 4.94
CA ASN A 165 -1.58 -8.89 5.35
C ASN A 165 -2.33 -8.13 6.46
N THR A 166 -1.62 -7.36 7.28
CA THR A 166 -2.22 -6.64 8.42
C THR A 166 -3.25 -5.61 7.99
N ILE A 167 -3.05 -4.89 6.89
CA ILE A 167 -4.01 -3.89 6.43
C ILE A 167 -5.39 -4.46 6.12
N ARG A 168 -5.48 -5.78 5.91
CA ARG A 168 -6.71 -6.53 5.64
C ARG A 168 -7.31 -7.20 6.87
N SER A 169 -6.62 -7.13 8.02
CA SER A 169 -7.06 -7.74 9.28
C SER A 169 -7.98 -6.81 10.09
N SER A 170 -8.52 -7.32 11.18
CA SER A 170 -9.26 -6.51 12.17
C SER A 170 -8.38 -5.52 12.93
N GLY A 171 -7.05 -5.70 12.91
CA GLY A 171 -6.06 -4.74 13.39
C GLY A 171 -5.88 -4.64 14.90
N ALA A 172 -6.44 -5.54 15.65
CA ALA A 172 -6.09 -5.68 17.06
C ALA A 172 -4.85 -6.58 17.21
N TRP A 173 -3.99 -6.25 18.15
CA TRP A 173 -2.91 -7.15 18.58
C TRP A 173 -3.17 -7.67 19.98
N ASN A 174 -2.84 -8.93 20.20
CA ASN A 174 -2.97 -9.56 21.51
C ASN A 174 -1.85 -9.10 22.44
N VAL A 175 -2.20 -8.90 23.69
CA VAL A 175 -1.29 -8.44 24.75
C VAL A 175 -1.44 -9.36 25.95
N ALA A 176 -0.38 -9.59 26.70
CA ALA A 176 -0.40 -10.25 27.98
C ALA A 176 0.51 -9.53 29.00
N GLY A 177 0.15 -9.62 30.27
CA GLY A 177 0.95 -9.08 31.37
C GLY A 177 0.91 -7.56 31.52
N HIS A 178 0.09 -6.85 30.78
CA HIS A 178 -0.03 -5.41 30.92
C HIS A 178 -0.77 -5.02 32.21
N PRO A 179 -0.33 -3.98 32.97
CA PRO A 179 -0.97 -3.58 34.20
C PRO A 179 -2.49 -3.33 34.12
N GLU A 180 -2.96 -2.74 33.01
CA GLU A 180 -4.39 -2.56 32.78
C GLU A 180 -5.16 -3.88 32.67
N GLN A 181 -4.54 -4.92 32.13
CA GLN A 181 -5.15 -6.25 32.08
C GLN A 181 -5.29 -6.87 33.47
N VAL A 182 -4.26 -6.72 34.30
CA VAL A 182 -4.27 -7.19 35.68
C VAL A 182 -5.35 -6.45 36.48
N ALA A 183 -5.41 -5.13 36.37
CA ALA A 183 -6.39 -4.29 37.09
C ALA A 183 -7.85 -4.58 36.68
N ASN A 184 -8.07 -5.08 35.46
CA ASN A 184 -9.41 -5.39 34.94
C ASN A 184 -9.72 -6.89 34.90
N ASN A 185 -8.95 -7.71 35.59
CA ASN A 185 -9.13 -9.18 35.68
C ASN A 185 -9.25 -9.85 34.30
N SER A 186 -8.46 -9.42 33.34
CA SER A 186 -8.45 -10.01 32.01
C SER A 186 -7.98 -11.46 32.03
N LYS A 187 -8.61 -12.32 31.25
CA LYS A 187 -8.16 -13.70 31.02
C LYS A 187 -6.76 -13.78 30.38
N ARG A 188 -6.28 -12.68 29.79
CA ARG A 188 -4.95 -12.55 29.16
C ARG A 188 -3.93 -11.84 30.07
N ALA A 189 -4.23 -11.62 31.36
CA ALA A 189 -3.28 -11.02 32.28
C ALA A 189 -2.07 -11.95 32.56
N SER A 190 -2.25 -13.27 32.46
CA SER A 190 -1.19 -14.26 32.62
C SER A 190 -0.38 -14.45 31.34
N VAL A 191 0.91 -14.18 31.39
CA VAL A 191 1.87 -14.43 30.31
C VAL A 191 2.00 -15.92 30.06
N GLU A 192 2.12 -16.73 31.11
CA GLU A 192 2.31 -18.16 30.97
C GLU A 192 1.08 -18.88 30.38
N ASP A 193 -0.15 -18.46 30.75
CA ASP A 193 -1.35 -19.02 30.16
C ASP A 193 -1.46 -18.67 28.68
N PHE A 194 -1.00 -17.47 28.28
CA PHE A 194 -1.00 -17.10 26.87
C PHE A 194 0.06 -17.87 26.07
N ILE A 195 1.24 -18.12 26.65
CA ILE A 195 2.26 -18.96 26.03
C ILE A 195 1.70 -20.39 25.86
N ALA A 196 1.16 -20.98 26.92
CA ALA A 196 0.60 -22.33 26.88
C ALA A 196 -0.50 -22.47 25.81
N THR A 197 -1.46 -21.53 25.77
CA THR A 197 -2.53 -21.51 24.78
C THR A 197 -2.00 -21.34 23.34
N THR A 198 -0.94 -20.55 23.16
CA THR A 198 -0.33 -20.33 21.84
C THR A 198 0.42 -21.59 21.38
N MET A 199 1.14 -22.25 22.27
CA MET A 199 1.81 -23.51 21.96
C MET A 199 0.81 -24.62 21.61
N GLU A 200 -0.27 -24.74 22.39
CA GLU A 200 -1.35 -25.69 22.12
C GLU A 200 -2.03 -25.42 20.77
N GLY A 201 -2.37 -24.13 20.49
CA GLY A 201 -2.98 -23.71 19.23
C GLY A 201 -2.11 -23.98 18.00
N GLY A 202 -0.79 -23.97 18.16
CA GLY A 202 0.18 -24.36 17.14
C GLY A 202 0.53 -25.85 17.16
N HIS A 203 -0.24 -26.69 17.89
CA HIS A 203 0.02 -28.13 18.02
C HIS A 203 1.46 -28.44 18.47
N PHE A 204 2.06 -27.56 19.27
CA PHE A 204 3.45 -27.65 19.75
C PHE A 204 4.51 -27.76 18.64
N THR A 205 4.17 -27.27 17.44
CA THR A 205 5.13 -27.13 16.31
C THR A 205 5.84 -25.77 16.31
N ASN A 206 5.40 -24.84 17.17
CA ASN A 206 5.95 -23.51 17.31
C ASN A 206 7.33 -23.57 17.98
N ASP A 207 8.18 -22.60 17.65
CA ASP A 207 9.37 -22.31 18.46
C ASP A 207 8.95 -21.62 19.76
N GLU A 208 9.05 -22.33 20.89
CA GLU A 208 8.62 -21.81 22.20
C GLU A 208 9.41 -20.56 22.61
N ALA A 209 10.70 -20.46 22.27
CA ALA A 209 11.51 -19.31 22.64
C ALA A 209 11.03 -18.04 21.91
N LEU A 210 10.65 -18.16 20.64
CA LEU A 210 10.07 -17.05 19.89
C LEU A 210 8.66 -16.68 20.39
N VAL A 211 7.82 -17.67 20.71
CA VAL A 211 6.48 -17.44 21.28
C VAL A 211 6.61 -16.70 22.61
N ARG A 212 7.47 -17.16 23.50
CA ARG A 212 7.73 -16.53 24.80
C ARG A 212 8.20 -15.10 24.64
N TYR A 213 9.23 -14.86 23.81
CA TYR A 213 9.76 -13.53 23.55
C TYR A 213 8.69 -12.57 23.04
N MET A 214 7.88 -12.99 22.06
CA MET A 214 6.79 -12.18 21.49
C MET A 214 5.76 -11.80 22.56
N ILE A 215 5.32 -12.77 23.37
CA ILE A 215 4.28 -12.56 24.38
C ILE A 215 4.79 -11.67 25.52
N GLU A 216 5.99 -11.92 26.04
CA GLU A 216 6.60 -11.11 27.10
C GLU A 216 6.82 -9.65 26.66
N LYS A 217 7.08 -9.40 25.37
CA LYS A 217 7.25 -8.04 24.83
C LYS A 217 5.94 -7.35 24.46
N SER A 218 4.81 -8.04 24.47
CA SER A 218 3.53 -7.48 23.98
C SER A 218 3.03 -6.29 24.82
N ALA A 219 3.23 -6.31 26.14
CA ALA A 219 2.92 -5.18 27.02
C ALA A 219 3.79 -3.96 26.69
N PHE A 220 5.11 -4.17 26.56
CA PHE A 220 6.06 -3.12 26.20
C PHE A 220 5.70 -2.45 24.85
N ILE A 221 5.34 -3.25 23.83
CA ILE A 221 4.95 -2.72 22.50
C ILE A 221 3.72 -1.82 22.63
N THR A 222 2.76 -2.17 23.49
CA THR A 222 1.57 -1.35 23.72
C THR A 222 1.93 0.04 24.29
N ASP A 223 2.81 0.07 25.29
CA ASP A 223 3.28 1.32 25.87
C ASP A 223 4.16 2.12 24.90
N TRP A 224 5.02 1.46 24.15
CA TRP A 224 5.82 2.11 23.11
C TRP A 224 4.94 2.74 22.03
N MET A 225 3.91 2.04 21.54
CA MET A 225 2.95 2.59 20.58
C MET A 225 2.30 3.88 21.11
N ARG A 226 1.92 3.89 22.38
CA ARG A 226 1.39 5.11 23.05
C ARG A 226 2.44 6.22 23.13
N SER A 227 3.68 5.89 23.47
CA SER A 227 4.77 6.87 23.58
C SER A 227 5.08 7.59 22.27
N ILE A 228 4.92 6.89 21.14
CA ILE A 228 5.07 7.49 19.81
C ILE A 228 3.80 8.16 19.29
N GLY A 229 2.77 8.29 20.12
CA GLY A 229 1.56 9.07 19.86
C GLY A 229 0.43 8.32 19.19
N PHE A 230 0.34 6.98 19.36
CA PHE A 230 -0.87 6.26 19.03
C PHE A 230 -1.88 6.28 20.19
N ASP A 231 -3.16 6.46 19.87
CA ASP A 231 -4.26 6.28 20.82
C ASP A 231 -4.59 4.78 20.95
N ALA A 232 -3.63 4.02 21.48
CA ALA A 232 -3.75 2.58 21.64
C ALA A 232 -4.61 2.24 22.86
N LYS A 233 -5.72 1.54 22.65
CA LYS A 233 -6.70 1.19 23.67
C LYS A 233 -6.99 -0.30 23.70
N PHE A 234 -7.14 -0.83 24.91
CA PHE A 234 -7.66 -2.19 25.09
C PHE A 234 -9.13 -2.25 24.68
N GLY A 235 -9.49 -3.31 23.98
CA GLY A 235 -10.86 -3.64 23.66
C GLY A 235 -11.62 -4.24 24.86
N GLU A 236 -12.85 -4.66 24.61
CA GLU A 236 -13.67 -5.35 25.62
C GLU A 236 -12.95 -6.60 26.13
N GLY A 237 -12.98 -6.83 27.46
CA GLY A 237 -12.31 -7.94 28.13
C GLY A 237 -10.77 -7.82 28.18
N TYR A 238 -10.20 -6.72 27.73
CA TYR A 238 -8.76 -6.41 27.80
C TYR A 238 -7.84 -7.49 27.22
N THR A 239 -8.30 -8.26 26.25
CA THR A 239 -7.51 -9.33 25.62
C THR A 239 -6.62 -8.87 24.48
N GLY A 240 -7.00 -7.78 23.84
CA GLY A 240 -6.28 -7.19 22.71
C GLY A 240 -6.30 -5.68 22.76
N CYS A 241 -5.34 -5.07 22.09
CA CYS A 241 -5.20 -3.64 21.96
C CYS A 241 -5.35 -3.24 20.49
N SER A 242 -5.87 -2.05 20.22
CA SER A 242 -6.01 -1.51 18.87
C SER A 242 -5.88 0.01 18.88
N VAL A 243 -5.75 0.58 17.69
CA VAL A 243 -5.76 2.02 17.46
C VAL A 243 -7.01 2.43 16.67
N PRO A 244 -7.43 3.72 16.69
CA PRO A 244 -8.49 4.21 15.82
C PRO A 244 -8.21 3.86 14.35
N GLY A 245 -9.24 3.38 13.63
CA GLY A 245 -9.10 2.87 12.26
C GLY A 245 -8.50 1.47 12.19
N VAL A 246 -8.28 0.81 13.33
CA VAL A 246 -7.77 -0.56 13.48
C VAL A 246 -6.53 -0.83 12.61
N ALA A 247 -6.51 -1.90 11.82
CA ALA A 247 -5.35 -2.27 11.00
C ALA A 247 -4.85 -1.15 10.09
N ARG A 248 -5.77 -0.43 9.47
CA ARG A 248 -5.43 0.71 8.57
C ARG A 248 -4.86 1.88 9.34
N GLY A 249 -5.49 2.24 10.47
CA GLY A 249 -4.98 3.29 11.35
C GLY A 249 -3.59 2.98 11.88
N LEU A 250 -3.30 1.71 12.18
CA LEU A 250 -1.98 1.26 12.57
C LEU A 250 -0.96 1.47 11.43
N ILE A 251 -1.25 0.99 10.22
CA ILE A 251 -0.31 1.05 9.09
C ILE A 251 -0.05 2.50 8.66
N ILE A 252 -1.12 3.28 8.48
CA ILE A 252 -1.01 4.70 8.09
C ILE A 252 -0.24 5.48 9.16
N GLY A 253 -0.61 5.30 10.43
CA GLY A 253 0.07 5.99 11.52
C GLY A 253 1.55 5.62 11.63
N LEU A 254 1.94 4.37 11.40
CA LEU A 254 3.35 3.97 11.35
C LEU A 254 4.08 4.59 10.16
N GLN A 255 3.45 4.61 8.98
CA GLN A 255 4.02 5.30 7.81
C GLN A 255 4.24 6.78 8.08
N GLU A 256 3.22 7.49 8.55
CA GLU A 256 3.31 8.92 8.88
C GLU A 256 4.41 9.20 9.91
N LYS A 257 4.55 8.33 10.93
CA LYS A 257 5.59 8.48 11.94
C LYS A 257 6.99 8.21 11.39
N LEU A 258 7.14 7.28 10.46
CA LEU A 258 8.39 7.03 9.75
C LEU A 258 8.78 8.27 8.91
N GLU A 259 7.86 8.75 8.08
CA GLU A 259 8.07 9.87 7.17
C GLU A 259 8.31 11.19 7.92
N ALA A 260 7.57 11.44 9.01
CA ALA A 260 7.77 12.62 9.87
C ALA A 260 9.16 12.67 10.53
N ARG A 261 9.83 11.52 10.66
CA ARG A 261 11.21 11.40 11.15
C ARG A 261 12.27 11.43 10.04
N GLY A 262 11.85 11.64 8.79
CA GLY A 262 12.74 11.65 7.62
C GLY A 262 13.02 10.26 7.02
N GLY A 263 12.35 9.21 7.50
CA GLY A 263 12.41 7.90 6.86
C GLY A 263 11.72 7.91 5.50
N LYS A 264 12.17 7.07 4.58
CA LYS A 264 11.65 6.98 3.22
C LYS A 264 10.95 5.65 2.98
N LEU A 265 9.71 5.70 2.50
CA LEU A 265 8.98 4.55 1.99
C LEU A 265 9.04 4.52 0.47
N MET A 266 9.43 3.40 -0.12
CA MET A 266 9.46 3.16 -1.57
C MET A 266 8.51 2.01 -1.90
N LEU A 267 7.35 2.34 -2.45
CA LEU A 267 6.36 1.39 -2.94
C LEU A 267 6.72 0.90 -4.34
N ALA A 268 6.05 -0.15 -4.82
CA ALA A 268 6.32 -0.79 -6.11
C ALA A 268 7.83 -1.06 -6.32
N THR A 269 8.55 -1.32 -5.23
CA THR A 269 10.02 -1.51 -5.23
C THR A 269 10.31 -2.88 -4.64
N LYS A 270 10.54 -3.87 -5.53
CA LYS A 270 10.69 -5.27 -5.18
C LYS A 270 12.16 -5.60 -4.91
N ALA A 271 12.52 -5.89 -3.65
CA ALA A 271 13.84 -6.42 -3.32
C ALA A 271 14.03 -7.80 -3.97
N THR A 272 15.17 -7.96 -4.64
CA THR A 272 15.53 -9.18 -5.38
C THR A 272 16.77 -9.84 -4.81
N GLN A 273 17.62 -9.08 -4.14
CA GLN A 273 18.88 -9.58 -3.57
C GLN A 273 19.29 -8.77 -2.33
N ILE A 274 19.85 -9.45 -1.34
CA ILE A 274 20.64 -8.83 -0.27
C ILE A 274 22.11 -8.87 -0.73
N THR A 275 22.78 -7.74 -0.67
CA THR A 275 24.21 -7.66 -0.97
C THR A 275 25.05 -7.85 0.30
N THR A 276 26.24 -8.45 0.14
CA THR A 276 27.16 -8.68 1.24
C THR A 276 28.54 -8.13 0.90
N ASP A 277 29.31 -7.78 1.90
CA ASP A 277 30.71 -7.44 1.77
C ASP A 277 31.61 -8.70 1.60
N THR A 278 32.92 -8.52 1.52
CA THR A 278 33.90 -9.61 1.37
C THR A 278 33.99 -10.53 2.59
N ALA A 279 33.47 -10.08 3.74
CA ALA A 279 33.38 -10.87 4.97
C ALA A 279 32.06 -11.61 5.11
N GLY A 280 31.12 -11.42 4.16
CA GLY A 280 29.78 -12.01 4.18
C GLY A 280 28.75 -11.23 4.99
N ALA A 281 29.09 -10.05 5.52
CA ALA A 281 28.14 -9.21 6.24
C ALA A 281 27.23 -8.47 5.26
N ALA A 282 25.92 -8.42 5.56
CA ALA A 282 24.95 -7.71 4.75
C ALA A 282 25.27 -6.20 4.72
N ASN A 283 25.35 -5.62 3.53
CA ASN A 283 25.72 -4.23 3.30
C ASN A 283 24.77 -3.46 2.38
N GLY A 284 23.62 -4.05 2.06
CA GLY A 284 22.59 -3.41 1.25
C GLY A 284 21.67 -4.38 0.55
N ILE A 285 20.90 -3.85 -0.40
CA ILE A 285 19.96 -4.62 -1.23
C ILE A 285 19.94 -4.14 -2.67
N VAL A 286 19.51 -5.01 -3.57
CA VAL A 286 19.14 -4.67 -4.94
C VAL A 286 17.65 -4.91 -5.11
N CYS A 287 16.98 -3.97 -5.77
CA CYS A 287 15.54 -4.03 -6.04
C CYS A 287 15.27 -3.76 -7.52
N THR A 288 14.08 -4.16 -7.97
CA THR A 288 13.47 -3.65 -9.19
C THR A 288 12.49 -2.54 -8.78
N GLY A 289 12.67 -1.34 -9.33
CA GLY A 289 11.81 -0.18 -9.09
C GLY A 289 10.49 -0.23 -9.88
N ALA A 290 9.59 0.71 -9.60
CA ALA A 290 8.29 0.84 -10.25
C ALA A 290 8.39 1.02 -11.79
N ASP A 291 9.46 1.62 -12.27
CA ASP A 291 9.76 1.83 -13.69
C ASP A 291 10.50 0.66 -14.36
N GLY A 292 10.77 -0.41 -13.63
CA GLY A 292 11.57 -1.55 -14.06
C GLY A 292 13.09 -1.36 -13.96
N GLY A 293 13.56 -0.18 -13.53
CA GLY A 293 14.97 0.10 -13.32
C GLY A 293 15.51 -0.56 -12.05
N THR A 294 16.83 -0.62 -11.93
CA THR A 294 17.53 -1.17 -10.76
C THR A 294 17.62 -0.12 -9.66
N VAL A 295 17.13 -0.45 -8.47
CA VAL A 295 17.32 0.37 -7.26
C VAL A 295 18.30 -0.37 -6.34
N THR A 296 19.51 0.19 -6.20
CA THR A 296 20.51 -0.32 -5.26
C THR A 296 20.48 0.54 -4.00
N VAL A 297 20.31 -0.08 -2.83
CA VAL A 297 20.41 0.62 -1.55
C VAL A 297 21.60 0.06 -0.78
N LYS A 298 22.64 0.86 -0.58
CA LYS A 298 23.74 0.53 0.33
C LYS A 298 23.33 0.88 1.75
N ALA A 299 23.56 -0.01 2.70
CA ALA A 299 23.14 0.22 4.08
C ALA A 299 24.10 -0.43 5.08
N LYS A 300 24.17 0.13 6.29
CA LYS A 300 24.96 -0.43 7.40
C LYS A 300 24.26 -1.64 8.03
N ALA A 301 22.91 -1.71 7.90
CA ALA A 301 22.12 -2.83 8.38
C ALA A 301 20.94 -3.10 7.43
N VAL A 302 20.58 -4.38 7.32
CA VAL A 302 19.44 -4.86 6.52
C VAL A 302 18.45 -5.58 7.43
N VAL A 303 17.19 -5.15 7.41
CA VAL A 303 16.10 -5.82 8.14
C VAL A 303 15.18 -6.53 7.13
N VAL A 304 14.98 -7.83 7.32
CA VAL A 304 14.05 -8.63 6.51
C VAL A 304 12.72 -8.72 7.24
N ALA A 305 11.71 -8.02 6.71
CA ALA A 305 10.35 -7.95 7.26
C ALA A 305 9.30 -8.34 6.21
N THR A 306 9.62 -9.33 5.37
CA THR A 306 8.85 -9.73 4.19
C THR A 306 7.57 -10.51 4.51
N GLY A 307 7.31 -10.81 5.77
CA GLY A 307 6.18 -11.64 6.21
C GLY A 307 6.40 -13.13 5.93
N GLY A 308 5.31 -13.87 5.96
CA GLY A 308 5.35 -15.31 5.72
C GLY A 308 5.38 -15.68 4.23
N TYR A 309 5.74 -16.92 3.95
CA TYR A 309 5.82 -17.48 2.59
C TYR A 309 4.61 -18.34 2.18
N GLY A 310 3.54 -18.37 2.99
CA GLY A 310 2.35 -19.19 2.73
C GLY A 310 1.65 -18.96 1.37
N TYR A 311 1.95 -17.84 0.69
CA TYR A 311 1.49 -17.59 -0.69
C TYR A 311 2.44 -18.20 -1.76
N ASN A 312 3.63 -18.63 -1.37
CA ASN A 312 4.58 -19.31 -2.24
C ASN A 312 4.36 -20.82 -2.11
N LEU A 313 3.46 -21.34 -2.94
CA LEU A 313 3.06 -22.75 -2.87
C LEU A 313 4.26 -23.71 -3.09
N GLU A 314 5.21 -23.34 -3.94
CA GLU A 314 6.41 -24.12 -4.19
C GLU A 314 7.25 -24.27 -2.90
N MET A 315 7.46 -23.17 -2.15
CA MET A 315 8.15 -23.24 -0.86
C MET A 315 7.36 -24.04 0.18
N CYS A 316 6.04 -23.86 0.20
CA CYS A 316 5.19 -24.60 1.13
C CYS A 316 5.28 -26.10 0.89
N VAL A 317 5.11 -26.55 -0.36
CA VAL A 317 5.20 -27.98 -0.75
C VAL A 317 6.61 -28.54 -0.54
N ALA A 318 7.66 -27.74 -0.73
CA ALA A 318 9.02 -28.17 -0.45
C ALA A 318 9.28 -28.44 1.06
N LEU A 319 8.53 -27.77 1.94
CA LEU A 319 8.62 -27.95 3.39
C LEU A 319 7.62 -28.98 3.92
N ASP A 320 6.45 -29.05 3.31
CA ASP A 320 5.40 -30.02 3.62
C ASP A 320 4.78 -30.53 2.32
N PRO A 321 5.24 -31.69 1.80
CA PRO A 321 4.75 -32.28 0.56
C PRO A 321 3.28 -32.72 0.61
N SER A 322 2.61 -32.65 1.76
CA SER A 322 1.19 -33.01 1.91
C SER A 322 0.22 -31.86 1.59
N LEU A 323 0.73 -30.65 1.35
CA LEU A 323 -0.04 -29.45 1.01
C LEU A 323 -0.49 -29.40 -0.45
#